data_815ccda155e0732e022f9f525119baa0
#
_entry.id   815ccda155e0732e022f9f525119baa0
#
_cell.length_a   1.000
_cell.length_b   1.000
_cell.length_c   1.000
_cell.angle_alpha   90.00
_cell.angle_beta   90.00
_cell.angle_gamma   90.00
#
_symmetry.space_group_name_H-M   'P 1'
#
loop_
_entity.id
_entity.type
_entity.pdbx_description
1 polymer ?
#
loop_
_entity_poly.entity_id
_entity_poly.type
_entity_poly.pdbx_seq_one_letter_code
_entity_poly.pdbx_strand_id
1 'polypeptide(L)'
;MVKLIMGLKGSGKTKRLVDLVREAVAMENGDVVCIEKEKKLTFDIPYQARLIEAGSYDIGSYEFIKGFICGLHSGNYDITHVFVDNFYKIVSNKDPVMFGEFLDWREGFSERENIEFVISVSVDPDTVGEAIKKYMI
;
A
#
# COMPACT_ATOMS: atom_id res chain seq x y z
N MET A 1 -5.43 -8.66 -5.85
CA MET A 1 -6.45 -8.23 -4.87
C MET A 1 -5.94 -7.02 -4.13
N VAL A 2 -6.80 -6.03 -3.93
CA VAL A 2 -6.50 -4.83 -3.14
C VAL A 2 -7.21 -4.94 -1.80
N LYS A 3 -6.47 -4.74 -0.71
CA LYS A 3 -6.99 -4.73 0.66
C LYS A 3 -6.68 -3.39 1.30
N LEU A 4 -7.66 -2.78 1.93
CA LEU A 4 -7.56 -1.45 2.51
C LEU A 4 -7.77 -1.52 4.02
N ILE A 5 -6.78 -1.02 4.78
CA ILE A 5 -6.85 -0.88 6.23
C ILE A 5 -7.19 0.57 6.54
N MET A 6 -8.40 0.82 7.01
CA MET A 6 -8.87 2.16 7.39
C MET A 6 -9.08 2.28 8.88
N GLY A 7 -8.88 3.46 9.39
CA GLY A 7 -9.12 3.82 10.76
C GLY A 7 -8.53 5.19 11.06
N LEU A 8 -8.93 5.78 12.16
CA LEU A 8 -8.36 7.05 12.62
C LEU A 8 -6.96 6.83 13.19
N LYS A 9 -6.20 7.90 13.34
CA LYS A 9 -4.87 7.87 13.94
C LYS A 9 -4.93 7.17 15.30
N GLY A 10 -4.01 6.24 15.54
CA GLY A 10 -3.96 5.49 16.80
C GLY A 10 -4.85 4.25 16.84
N SER A 11 -5.50 3.88 15.74
CA SER A 11 -6.37 2.69 15.67
C SER A 11 -5.63 1.37 15.44
N GLY A 12 -4.29 1.39 15.35
CA GLY A 12 -3.50 0.17 15.17
C GLY A 12 -3.30 -0.26 13.71
N LYS A 13 -3.53 0.64 12.74
CA LYS A 13 -3.38 0.32 11.31
C LYS A 13 -1.98 -0.14 10.94
N THR A 14 -0.97 0.57 11.40
CA THR A 14 0.44 0.25 11.08
C THR A 14 0.83 -1.11 11.67
N LYS A 15 0.42 -1.40 12.91
CA LYS A 15 0.67 -2.70 13.51
C LYS A 15 0.05 -3.83 12.69
N ARG A 16 -1.19 -3.65 12.26
CA ARG A 16 -1.89 -4.64 11.44
C ARG A 16 -1.18 -4.84 10.11
N LEU A 17 -0.74 -3.75 9.46
CA LEU A 17 0.00 -3.84 8.22
C LEU A 17 1.33 -4.57 8.41
N VAL A 18 2.07 -4.28 9.47
CA VAL A 18 3.34 -4.95 9.78
C VAL A 18 3.12 -6.45 9.98
N ASP A 19 2.06 -6.85 10.69
CA ASP A 19 1.74 -8.26 10.88
C ASP A 19 1.48 -8.96 9.54
N LEU A 20 0.77 -8.29 8.63
CA LEU A 20 0.52 -8.82 7.28
C LEU A 20 1.79 -8.91 6.43
N VAL A 21 2.72 -7.96 6.59
CA VAL A 21 4.04 -8.04 5.93
C VAL A 21 4.79 -9.28 6.40
N ARG A 22 4.81 -9.51 7.71
CA ARG A 22 5.48 -10.68 8.29
C ARG A 22 4.88 -12.00 7.79
N GLU A 23 3.56 -12.06 7.69
CA GLU A 23 2.87 -13.23 7.13
C GLU A 23 3.26 -13.46 5.66
N ALA A 24 3.28 -12.40 4.85
CA ALA A 24 3.64 -12.48 3.45
C ALA A 24 5.08 -12.97 3.26
N VAL A 25 6.01 -12.46 4.07
CA VAL A 25 7.42 -12.91 4.05
C VAL A 25 7.52 -14.39 4.43
N ALA A 26 6.78 -14.81 5.46
CA ALA A 26 6.80 -16.20 5.92
C ALA A 26 6.28 -17.20 4.89
N MET A 27 5.41 -16.76 3.98
CA MET A 27 4.88 -17.62 2.90
C MET A 27 5.91 -17.96 1.84
N GLU A 28 6.97 -17.17 1.70
CA GLU A 28 8.06 -17.38 0.73
C GLU A 28 7.58 -17.57 -0.72
N ASN A 29 6.47 -16.92 -1.09
CA ASN A 29 5.89 -17.05 -2.44
C ASN A 29 6.58 -16.16 -3.48
N GLY A 30 7.28 -15.14 -3.04
CA GLY A 30 7.95 -14.18 -3.90
C GLY A 30 8.39 -12.97 -3.09
N ASP A 31 8.76 -11.91 -3.79
CA ASP A 31 9.29 -10.72 -3.14
C ASP A 31 8.18 -9.85 -2.56
N VAL A 32 8.46 -9.29 -1.38
CA VAL A 32 7.55 -8.42 -0.63
C VAL A 32 8.15 -7.02 -0.57
N VAL A 33 7.36 -6.02 -0.93
CA VAL A 33 7.75 -4.61 -0.91
C VAL A 33 6.86 -3.86 0.05
N CYS A 34 7.46 -3.02 0.90
CA CYS A 34 6.73 -2.14 1.81
C CYS A 34 7.16 -0.69 1.56
N ILE A 35 6.19 0.18 1.28
CA ILE A 35 6.42 1.59 0.95
C ILE A 35 5.86 2.45 2.08
N GLU A 36 6.67 3.36 2.61
CA GLU A 36 6.22 4.36 3.56
C GLU A 36 6.87 5.72 3.25
N LYS A 37 6.35 6.79 3.82
CA LYS A 37 6.88 8.14 3.60
C LYS A 37 8.31 8.28 4.14
N GLU A 38 8.52 7.84 5.38
CA GLU A 38 9.81 7.88 6.08
C GLU A 38 10.12 6.48 6.62
N LYS A 39 11.39 6.11 6.70
CA LYS A 39 11.79 4.76 7.17
C LYS A 39 11.64 4.60 8.68
N LYS A 40 10.40 4.68 9.19
CA LYS A 40 10.09 4.44 10.60
C LYS A 40 9.95 2.97 10.94
N LEU A 41 9.68 2.13 9.94
CA LEU A 41 9.41 0.70 10.13
C LEU A 41 10.66 -0.17 9.97
N THR A 42 11.85 0.41 9.91
CA THR A 42 13.10 -0.31 9.66
C THR A 42 13.32 -1.50 10.60
N PHE A 43 12.95 -1.35 11.88
CA PHE A 43 13.14 -2.42 12.87
C PHE A 43 11.91 -3.32 13.02
N ASP A 44 10.79 -2.95 12.42
CA ASP A 44 9.54 -3.72 12.52
C ASP A 44 9.34 -4.65 11.33
N ILE A 45 9.89 -4.29 10.18
CA ILE A 45 9.77 -5.05 8.94
C ILE A 45 10.92 -6.04 8.82
N PRO A 46 10.64 -7.33 8.51
CA PRO A 46 11.72 -8.31 8.27
C PRO A 46 12.63 -7.86 7.13
N TYR A 47 13.92 -8.15 7.23
CA TYR A 47 14.88 -7.72 6.22
C TYR A 47 14.62 -8.33 4.84
N GLN A 48 13.90 -9.43 4.77
CA GLN A 48 13.51 -10.07 3.50
C GLN A 48 12.53 -9.22 2.70
N ALA A 49 11.78 -8.34 3.36
CA ALA A 49 10.92 -7.38 2.68
C ALA A 49 11.74 -6.13 2.30
N ARG A 50 11.54 -5.65 1.07
CA ARG A 50 12.15 -4.41 0.64
C ARG A 50 11.39 -3.22 1.22
N LEU A 51 12.02 -2.47 2.11
CA LEU A 51 11.45 -1.23 2.66
C LEU A 51 11.88 -0.06 1.79
N ILE A 52 10.91 0.70 1.27
CA ILE A 52 11.14 1.84 0.39
C ILE A 52 10.63 3.11 1.06
N GLU A 53 11.49 4.11 1.13
CA GLU A 53 11.16 5.44 1.63
C GLU A 53 10.67 6.31 0.47
N ALA A 54 9.35 6.51 0.38
CA ALA A 54 8.75 7.28 -0.70
C ALA A 54 9.21 8.74 -0.70
N GLY A 55 9.49 9.30 0.48
CA GLY A 55 9.98 10.67 0.62
C GLY A 55 11.31 10.93 -0.08
N SER A 56 12.15 9.91 -0.22
CA SER A 56 13.44 10.03 -0.92
C SER A 56 13.28 10.20 -2.44
N TYR A 57 12.13 9.84 -2.98
CA TYR A 57 11.85 9.90 -4.43
C TYR A 57 10.85 10.99 -4.78
N ASP A 58 10.47 11.81 -3.81
CA ASP A 58 9.53 12.92 -3.97
C ASP A 58 8.19 12.51 -4.60
N ILE A 59 7.72 11.32 -4.22
CA ILE A 59 6.44 10.80 -4.69
C ILE A 59 5.32 11.53 -3.95
N GLY A 60 4.47 12.27 -4.67
CA GLY A 60 3.43 13.08 -4.03
C GLY A 60 2.11 13.14 -4.79
N SER A 61 2.05 12.63 -6.02
CA SER A 61 0.83 12.64 -6.84
C SER A 61 0.37 11.23 -7.16
N TYR A 62 -0.90 11.10 -7.55
CA TYR A 62 -1.45 9.81 -8.00
C TYR A 62 -0.74 9.29 -9.24
N GLU A 63 -0.44 10.17 -10.19
CA GLU A 63 0.30 9.80 -11.39
C GLU A 63 1.69 9.28 -11.07
N PHE A 64 2.38 9.94 -10.15
CA PHE A 64 3.73 9.54 -9.78
C PHE A 64 3.73 8.17 -9.10
N ILE A 65 2.83 7.95 -8.12
CA ILE A 65 2.80 6.66 -7.42
C ILE A 65 2.38 5.53 -8.35
N LYS A 66 1.48 5.79 -9.31
CA LYS A 66 1.15 4.80 -10.34
C LYS A 66 2.37 4.41 -11.15
N GLY A 67 3.12 5.38 -11.65
CA GLY A 67 4.35 5.14 -12.40
C GLY A 67 5.41 4.42 -11.57
N PHE A 68 5.54 4.79 -10.30
CA PHE A 68 6.48 4.17 -9.39
C PHE A 68 6.16 2.68 -9.18
N ILE A 69 4.90 2.34 -8.95
CA ILE A 69 4.47 0.94 -8.78
C ILE A 69 4.67 0.16 -10.07
N CYS A 70 4.35 0.73 -11.22
CA CYS A 70 4.60 0.10 -12.51
C CYS A 70 6.10 -0.14 -12.72
N GLY A 71 6.93 0.82 -12.34
CA GLY A 71 8.39 0.69 -12.41
C GLY A 71 8.94 -0.41 -11.52
N LEU A 72 8.43 -0.51 -10.30
CA LEU A 72 8.79 -1.62 -9.40
C LEU A 72 8.51 -2.96 -10.05
N HIS A 73 7.31 -3.14 -10.57
CA HIS A 73 6.90 -4.39 -11.21
C HIS A 73 7.71 -4.67 -12.49
N SER A 74 7.94 -3.66 -13.33
CA SER A 74 8.71 -3.84 -14.56
C SER A 74 10.16 -4.21 -14.30
N GLY A 75 10.69 -3.81 -13.15
CA GLY A 75 12.05 -4.16 -12.74
C GLY A 75 12.16 -5.46 -11.96
N ASN A 76 11.05 -6.03 -11.50
CA ASN A 76 11.04 -7.26 -10.70
C ASN A 76 9.68 -7.95 -10.79
N TYR A 77 9.58 -8.94 -11.68
CA TYR A 77 8.36 -9.72 -11.86
C TYR A 77 8.10 -10.73 -10.73
N ASP A 78 9.04 -10.89 -9.80
CA ASP A 78 8.88 -11.80 -8.66
C ASP A 78 8.13 -11.17 -7.48
N ILE A 79 7.77 -9.89 -7.55
CA ILE A 79 6.99 -9.22 -6.52
C ILE A 79 5.59 -9.83 -6.46
N THR A 80 5.20 -10.30 -5.27
CA THR A 80 3.88 -10.88 -5.00
C THR A 80 3.02 -10.00 -4.09
N HIS A 81 3.64 -9.16 -3.27
CA HIS A 81 2.95 -8.30 -2.32
C HIS A 81 3.54 -6.90 -2.32
N VAL A 82 2.68 -5.89 -2.35
CA VAL A 82 3.06 -4.48 -2.16
C VAL A 82 2.22 -3.91 -1.04
N PHE A 83 2.90 -3.44 0.01
CA PHE A 83 2.29 -2.78 1.15
C PHE A 83 2.58 -1.29 1.08
N VAL A 84 1.58 -0.46 1.35
CA VAL A 84 1.74 1.01 1.41
C VAL A 84 1.21 1.49 2.74
N ASP A 85 2.09 1.99 3.61
CA ASP A 85 1.69 2.49 4.93
C ASP A 85 1.42 4.00 4.88
N ASN A 86 0.32 4.42 5.50
CA ASN A 86 -0.08 5.82 5.61
C ASN A 86 -0.16 6.51 4.24
N PHE A 87 -1.04 6.03 3.39
CA PHE A 87 -1.14 6.49 2.00
C PHE A 87 -1.22 8.01 1.86
N TYR A 88 -2.02 8.69 2.71
CA TYR A 88 -2.19 10.14 2.62
C TYR A 88 -0.99 10.94 3.12
N LYS A 89 -0.01 10.31 3.75
CA LYS A 89 1.29 10.95 4.01
C LYS A 89 2.17 10.96 2.76
N ILE A 90 1.94 10.03 1.84
CA ILE A 90 2.67 9.95 0.58
C ILE A 90 1.98 10.80 -0.48
N VAL A 91 0.69 10.56 -0.71
CA VAL A 91 -0.14 11.34 -1.62
C VAL A 91 -1.12 12.15 -0.79
N SER A 92 -0.88 13.44 -0.64
CA SER A 92 -1.64 14.30 0.27
C SER A 92 -3.04 14.68 -0.21
N ASN A 93 -3.34 14.48 -1.50
CA ASN A 93 -4.67 14.75 -2.05
C ASN A 93 -5.66 13.72 -1.54
N LYS A 94 -6.60 14.17 -0.68
CA LYS A 94 -7.58 13.31 -0.01
C LYS A 94 -8.93 13.27 -0.72
N ASP A 95 -8.99 13.66 -1.98
CA ASP A 95 -10.22 13.57 -2.77
C ASP A 95 -10.66 12.10 -2.85
N PRO A 96 -11.84 11.74 -2.31
CA PRO A 96 -12.28 10.35 -2.28
C PRO A 96 -12.53 9.77 -3.67
N VAL A 97 -12.90 10.59 -4.65
CA VAL A 97 -13.07 10.13 -6.03
C VAL A 97 -11.73 9.72 -6.63
N MET A 98 -10.71 10.53 -6.45
CA MET A 98 -9.36 10.21 -6.96
C MET A 98 -8.78 8.99 -6.26
N PHE A 99 -9.00 8.86 -4.95
CA PHE A 99 -8.54 7.69 -4.22
C PHE A 99 -9.26 6.43 -4.67
N GLY A 100 -10.57 6.49 -4.85
CA GLY A 100 -11.36 5.37 -5.37
C GLY A 100 -10.91 4.92 -6.76
N GLU A 101 -10.65 5.87 -7.65
CA GLU A 101 -10.13 5.57 -8.99
C GLU A 101 -8.75 4.91 -8.92
N PHE A 102 -7.90 5.37 -8.01
CA PHE A 102 -6.59 4.75 -7.78
C PHE A 102 -6.73 3.30 -7.33
N LEU A 103 -7.63 3.03 -6.38
CA LEU A 103 -7.87 1.66 -5.89
C LEU A 103 -8.40 0.76 -7.01
N ASP A 104 -9.33 1.25 -7.83
CA ASP A 104 -9.86 0.48 -8.96
C ASP A 104 -8.76 0.17 -9.98
N TRP A 105 -7.88 1.12 -10.24
CA TRP A 105 -6.73 0.90 -11.12
C TRP A 105 -5.80 -0.17 -10.54
N ARG A 106 -5.55 -0.13 -9.21
CA ARG A 106 -4.72 -1.14 -8.53
C ARG A 106 -5.37 -2.52 -8.60
N GLU A 107 -6.68 -2.62 -8.43
CA GLU A 107 -7.38 -3.90 -8.51
C GLU A 107 -7.19 -4.55 -9.88
N GLY A 108 -7.38 -3.81 -10.96
CA GLY A 108 -7.16 -4.31 -12.31
C GLY A 108 -5.72 -4.78 -12.55
N PHE A 109 -4.75 -4.00 -12.09
CA PHE A 109 -3.34 -4.37 -12.19
C PHE A 109 -3.03 -5.62 -11.35
N SER A 110 -3.54 -5.66 -10.12
CA SER A 110 -3.36 -6.76 -9.18
C SER A 110 -3.86 -8.09 -9.76
N GLU A 111 -5.03 -8.09 -10.37
CA GLU A 111 -5.60 -9.30 -10.97
C GLU A 111 -4.78 -9.79 -12.16
N ARG A 112 -4.36 -8.87 -13.05
CA ARG A 112 -3.56 -9.24 -14.22
C ARG A 112 -2.18 -9.80 -13.85
N GLU A 113 -1.53 -9.21 -12.84
CA GLU A 113 -0.15 -9.50 -12.50
C GLU A 113 -0.01 -10.39 -11.27
N ASN A 114 -1.12 -10.82 -10.69
CA ASN A 114 -1.17 -11.69 -9.51
C ASN A 114 -0.38 -11.10 -8.32
N ILE A 115 -0.59 -9.81 -8.05
CA ILE A 115 0.05 -9.09 -6.94
C ILE A 115 -1.03 -8.70 -5.94
N GLU A 116 -0.77 -8.93 -4.66
CA GLU A 116 -1.63 -8.45 -3.59
C GLU A 116 -1.15 -7.08 -3.12
N PHE A 117 -2.08 -6.10 -3.07
CA PHE A 117 -1.83 -4.77 -2.54
C PHE A 117 -2.55 -4.58 -1.22
N VAL A 118 -1.82 -4.12 -0.21
CA VAL A 118 -2.37 -3.79 1.10
C VAL A 118 -2.00 -2.34 1.40
N ILE A 119 -2.99 -1.50 1.61
CA ILE A 119 -2.81 -0.06 1.78
C ILE A 119 -3.44 0.35 3.10
N SER A 120 -2.70 1.04 3.96
CA SER A 120 -3.27 1.66 5.15
C SER A 120 -3.51 3.16 4.90
N VAL A 121 -4.63 3.66 5.40
CA VAL A 121 -4.99 5.07 5.23
C VAL A 121 -5.74 5.57 6.47
N SER A 122 -5.37 6.78 6.93
CA SER A 122 -6.00 7.40 8.09
C SER A 122 -7.27 8.12 7.67
N VAL A 123 -8.37 7.36 7.64
CA VAL A 123 -9.71 7.84 7.30
C VAL A 123 -10.71 7.10 8.18
N ASP A 124 -11.73 7.82 8.65
CA ASP A 124 -12.85 7.20 9.36
C ASP A 124 -13.67 6.36 8.37
N PRO A 125 -13.77 5.02 8.59
CA PRO A 125 -14.54 4.16 7.69
C PRO A 125 -15.99 4.58 7.50
N ASP A 126 -16.58 5.23 8.49
CA ASP A 126 -17.98 5.67 8.43
C ASP A 126 -18.19 6.87 7.51
N THR A 127 -17.13 7.53 7.09
CA THR A 127 -17.18 8.73 6.22
C THR A 127 -16.97 8.45 4.74
N VAL A 128 -16.61 7.21 4.37
CA VAL A 128 -16.30 6.87 2.98
C VAL A 128 -17.46 6.12 2.32
N GLY A 129 -17.58 6.30 1.00
CA GLY A 129 -18.59 5.61 0.19
C GLY A 129 -18.18 4.18 -0.16
N GLU A 130 -19.11 3.45 -0.76
CA GLU A 130 -18.91 2.04 -1.14
C GLU A 130 -17.80 1.85 -2.17
N ALA A 131 -17.51 2.85 -3.01
CA ALA A 131 -16.43 2.79 -3.98
C ALA A 131 -15.05 2.55 -3.33
N ILE A 132 -14.90 2.98 -2.08
CA ILE A 132 -13.67 2.78 -1.30
C ILE A 132 -13.88 1.65 -0.28
N LYS A 133 -15.02 1.66 0.40
CA LYS A 133 -15.31 0.74 1.51
C LYS A 133 -15.29 -0.73 1.08
N LYS A 134 -15.62 -1.01 -0.18
CA LYS A 134 -15.59 -2.38 -0.73
C LYS A 134 -14.21 -3.05 -0.63
N TYR A 135 -13.13 -2.28 -0.50
CA TYR A 135 -11.78 -2.81 -0.36
C TYR A 135 -11.34 -3.01 1.09
N MET A 136 -12.14 -2.56 2.05
CA MET A 136 -11.76 -2.59 3.46
C MET A 136 -11.71 -4.02 4.00
N ILE A 137 -10.68 -4.29 4.78
CA ILE A 137 -10.51 -5.55 5.52
C ILE A 137 -10.61 -5.34 7.02
#